data_1fa4320c3b4c3573a72afc9c718c57a2
#
_entry.id   1fa4320c3b4c3573a72afc9c718c57a2
#
_cell.length_a   1.000
_cell.length_b   1.000
_cell.length_c   1.000
_cell.angle_alpha   90.00
_cell.angle_beta   90.00
_cell.angle_gamma   90.00
#
_symmetry.space_group_name_H-M   'P 1'
#
loop_
_entity.id
_entity.type
_entity.pdbx_description
1 polymer ?
#
loop_
_entity_poly.entity_id
_entity_poly.type
_entity_poly.pdbx_seq_one_letter_code
_entity_poly.pdbx_strand_id
1 'polypeptide(L)'
;NRVLAARLPSPGDPAPPVLKPIAIPVPAAPEAAPKEMADTQRIRTHRADLDGKEQRIVRGDTHRHTEVSWDGSGDGSMVDVWRYSIDAGALDFMEITDHNQRTGPDLEYVWWRTQKLTDVYHNPPHFITLFGYERSLGFPNGHRNILNAKRGFRTFPMTKNPTGRGVADDDTKQLYRNERSRNS
;
A
#
# COMPACT_ATOMS: atom_id res chain seq x y z
N ASN A 1 -16.38 13.98 10.82
CA ASN A 1 -15.24 14.02 11.74
C ASN A 1 -15.76 13.92 13.16
N ARG A 2 -15.48 12.82 13.87
CA ARG A 2 -15.74 12.69 15.31
C ARG A 2 -14.43 12.93 16.05
N VAL A 3 -14.40 13.96 16.89
CA VAL A 3 -13.32 14.14 17.86
C VAL A 3 -13.69 13.35 19.10
N LEU A 4 -12.87 12.35 19.45
CA LEU A 4 -13.00 11.61 20.69
C LEU A 4 -12.04 12.25 21.70
N ALA A 5 -12.60 12.83 22.76
CA ALA A 5 -11.83 13.31 23.91
C ALA A 5 -12.00 12.30 25.05
N ALA A 6 -10.89 11.79 25.56
CA ALA A 6 -10.89 10.99 26.77
C ALA A 6 -10.31 11.81 27.92
N ARG A 7 -10.99 11.82 29.07
CA ARG A 7 -10.45 12.37 30.31
C ARG A 7 -9.59 11.30 30.98
N LEU A 8 -8.36 11.64 31.29
CA LEU A 8 -7.52 10.77 32.11
C LEU A 8 -8.07 10.75 33.54
N PRO A 9 -8.17 9.58 34.18
CA PRO A 9 -8.64 9.48 35.57
C PRO A 9 -7.68 10.24 36.49
N SER A 10 -8.27 10.96 37.45
CA SER A 10 -7.54 11.64 38.53
C SER A 10 -7.50 10.76 39.75
N PRO A 11 -6.53 10.95 40.68
CA PRO A 11 -6.54 10.28 41.98
C PRO A 11 -7.87 10.53 42.68
N GLY A 12 -8.62 9.46 42.98
CA GLY A 12 -9.96 9.53 43.61
C GLY A 12 -11.12 9.33 42.62
N ASP A 13 -10.89 9.28 41.31
CA ASP A 13 -11.92 8.88 40.36
C ASP A 13 -12.29 7.39 40.55
N PRO A 14 -13.57 7.02 40.34
CA PRO A 14 -13.96 5.61 40.38
C PRO A 14 -13.18 4.82 39.37
N ALA A 15 -12.87 3.57 39.68
CA ALA A 15 -12.14 2.70 38.72
C ALA A 15 -12.83 2.70 37.35
N PRO A 16 -12.06 2.75 36.25
CA PRO A 16 -12.63 2.74 34.92
C PRO A 16 -13.48 1.46 34.71
N PRO A 17 -14.59 1.54 33.99
CA PRO A 17 -15.44 0.39 33.73
C PRO A 17 -14.64 -0.74 33.09
N VAL A 18 -14.82 -1.95 33.61
CA VAL A 18 -14.21 -3.14 32.96
C VAL A 18 -14.91 -3.37 31.64
N LEU A 19 -14.18 -3.20 30.57
CA LEU A 19 -14.67 -3.51 29.23
C LEU A 19 -14.86 -5.01 29.09
N LYS A 20 -16.09 -5.43 28.83
CA LYS A 20 -16.39 -6.83 28.50
C LYS A 20 -16.30 -7.02 26.98
N PRO A 21 -15.70 -8.12 26.51
CA PRO A 21 -15.77 -8.45 25.09
C PRO A 21 -17.22 -8.55 24.64
N ILE A 22 -17.59 -7.82 23.60
CA ILE A 22 -18.89 -8.01 22.93
C ILE A 22 -18.69 -9.11 21.92
N ALA A 23 -19.47 -10.19 22.03
CA ALA A 23 -19.55 -11.19 20.97
C ALA A 23 -20.21 -10.53 19.76
N ILE A 24 -19.42 -10.20 18.76
CA ILE A 24 -19.93 -9.75 17.46
C ILE A 24 -20.42 -11.00 16.72
N PRO A 25 -21.72 -11.12 16.39
CA PRO A 25 -22.20 -12.25 15.60
C PRO A 25 -21.41 -12.27 14.28
N VAL A 26 -20.77 -13.38 13.97
CA VAL A 26 -20.18 -13.56 12.65
C VAL A 26 -21.35 -13.69 11.65
N PRO A 27 -21.49 -12.79 10.68
CA PRO A 27 -22.53 -12.92 9.67
C PRO A 27 -22.41 -14.27 8.97
N ALA A 28 -23.53 -14.90 8.66
CA ALA A 28 -23.52 -16.09 7.82
C ALA A 28 -22.85 -15.76 6.48
N ALA A 29 -21.89 -16.59 6.07
CA ALA A 29 -21.22 -16.38 4.80
C ALA A 29 -22.25 -16.41 3.66
N PRO A 30 -22.16 -15.47 2.69
CA PRO A 30 -23.05 -15.49 1.51
C PRO A 30 -22.92 -16.83 0.77
N GLU A 31 -23.96 -17.26 0.10
CA GLU A 31 -24.00 -18.55 -0.62
C GLU A 31 -22.87 -18.71 -1.66
N ALA A 32 -22.41 -17.60 -2.26
CA ALA A 32 -21.28 -17.57 -3.18
C ALA A 32 -19.92 -17.80 -2.50
N ALA A 33 -19.78 -17.48 -1.21
CA ALA A 33 -18.51 -17.52 -0.50
C ALA A 33 -17.84 -18.92 -0.44
N PRO A 34 -18.57 -20.04 -0.29
CA PRO A 34 -17.94 -21.37 -0.30
C PRO A 34 -17.22 -21.69 -1.61
N LYS A 35 -17.78 -21.28 -2.75
CA LYS A 35 -17.15 -21.47 -4.06
C LYS A 35 -15.90 -20.61 -4.21
N GLU A 36 -15.99 -19.35 -3.84
CA GLU A 36 -14.84 -18.42 -3.88
C GLU A 36 -13.71 -18.90 -2.97
N MET A 37 -14.02 -19.36 -1.78
CA MET A 37 -13.03 -19.93 -0.86
C MET A 37 -12.38 -21.18 -1.44
N ALA A 38 -13.15 -22.09 -2.05
CA ALA A 38 -12.63 -23.29 -2.70
C ALA A 38 -11.72 -22.95 -3.88
N ASP A 39 -12.10 -21.98 -4.71
CA ASP A 39 -11.30 -21.53 -5.85
C ASP A 39 -10.02 -20.84 -5.38
N THR A 40 -10.08 -20.01 -4.36
CA THR A 40 -8.89 -19.40 -3.74
C THR A 40 -7.94 -20.46 -3.19
N GLN A 41 -8.47 -21.46 -2.49
CA GLN A 41 -7.67 -22.54 -1.95
C GLN A 41 -7.04 -23.39 -3.07
N ARG A 42 -7.77 -23.68 -4.13
CA ARG A 42 -7.25 -24.40 -5.30
C ARG A 42 -6.08 -23.64 -5.95
N ILE A 43 -6.19 -22.32 -6.12
CA ILE A 43 -5.12 -21.49 -6.66
C ILE A 43 -3.90 -21.50 -5.73
N ARG A 44 -4.11 -21.34 -4.43
CA ARG A 44 -3.02 -21.29 -3.43
C ARG A 44 -2.27 -22.60 -3.29
N THR A 45 -2.97 -23.71 -3.46
CA THR A 45 -2.36 -25.05 -3.37
C THR A 45 -1.79 -25.56 -4.68
N HIS A 46 -2.11 -24.91 -5.81
CA HIS A 46 -1.58 -25.29 -7.10
C HIS A 46 -0.06 -25.19 -7.12
N ARG A 47 0.57 -26.24 -7.62
CA ARG A 47 2.01 -26.29 -7.87
C ARG A 47 2.24 -26.80 -9.27
N ALA A 48 3.24 -26.22 -9.93
CA ALA A 48 3.72 -26.64 -11.23
C ALA A 48 5.23 -26.81 -11.16
N ASP A 49 5.76 -27.78 -11.88
CA ASP A 49 7.20 -27.89 -12.11
C ASP A 49 7.57 -27.10 -13.36
N LEU A 50 8.58 -26.24 -13.23
CA LEU A 50 9.18 -25.53 -14.35
C LEU A 50 10.70 -25.72 -14.24
N ASP A 51 11.26 -26.49 -15.16
CA ASP A 51 12.69 -26.78 -15.23
C ASP A 51 13.26 -27.34 -13.90
N GLY A 52 12.52 -28.27 -13.27
CA GLY A 52 12.91 -28.90 -12.02
C GLY A 52 12.75 -28.00 -10.77
N LYS A 53 12.04 -26.90 -10.92
CA LYS A 53 11.72 -25.99 -9.80
C LYS A 53 10.22 -25.92 -9.58
N GLU A 54 9.81 -26.21 -8.35
CA GLU A 54 8.42 -26.03 -7.97
C GLU A 54 8.02 -24.53 -8.03
N GLN A 55 6.96 -24.25 -8.75
CA GLN A 55 6.37 -22.92 -8.90
C GLN A 55 4.98 -22.88 -8.25
N ARG A 56 4.61 -21.73 -7.74
CA ARG A 56 3.25 -21.45 -7.23
C ARG A 56 2.67 -20.19 -7.86
N ILE A 57 1.36 -20.13 -7.91
CA ILE A 57 0.65 -18.90 -8.29
C ILE A 57 0.58 -18.00 -7.06
N VAL A 58 0.96 -16.74 -7.20
CA VAL A 58 0.78 -15.70 -6.20
C VAL A 58 -0.17 -14.63 -6.73
N ARG A 59 -0.98 -14.07 -5.82
CA ARG A 59 -1.95 -13.01 -6.13
C ARG A 59 -1.47 -11.72 -5.47
N GLY A 60 -1.49 -10.64 -6.20
CA GLY A 60 -1.09 -9.36 -5.64
C GLY A 60 -1.57 -8.18 -6.45
N ASP A 61 -1.36 -7.00 -5.88
CA ASP A 61 -1.69 -5.73 -6.49
C ASP A 61 -0.49 -4.78 -6.36
N THR A 62 -0.03 -4.25 -7.48
CA THR A 62 1.09 -3.30 -7.54
C THR A 62 0.66 -1.91 -7.99
N HIS A 63 -0.65 -1.63 -7.95
CA HIS A 63 -1.19 -0.33 -8.26
C HIS A 63 -2.40 -0.02 -7.39
N ARG A 64 -2.15 0.52 -6.20
CA ARG A 64 -3.21 0.84 -5.24
C ARG A 64 -3.01 2.22 -4.62
N HIS A 65 -4.08 3.01 -4.62
CA HIS A 65 -4.11 4.33 -4.00
C HIS A 65 -4.83 4.31 -2.65
N THR A 66 -4.57 5.34 -1.85
CA THR A 66 -5.16 5.53 -0.52
C THR A 66 -5.68 6.97 -0.39
N GLU A 67 -6.11 7.36 0.83
CA GLU A 67 -6.49 8.74 1.15
C GLU A 67 -5.42 9.79 0.83
N VAL A 68 -4.20 9.38 0.56
CA VAL A 68 -3.08 10.27 0.20
C VAL A 68 -3.23 10.78 -1.23
N SER A 69 -3.69 9.93 -2.13
CA SER A 69 -3.95 10.30 -3.52
C SER A 69 -5.31 10.95 -3.67
N TRP A 70 -5.40 11.94 -4.53
CA TRP A 70 -6.66 12.65 -4.79
C TRP A 70 -7.75 11.74 -5.40
N ASP A 71 -7.35 10.74 -6.13
CA ASP A 71 -8.23 9.76 -6.79
C ASP A 71 -8.45 8.49 -5.95
N GLY A 72 -7.67 8.28 -4.89
CA GLY A 72 -7.83 7.19 -3.92
C GLY A 72 -8.59 7.58 -2.64
N SER A 73 -9.08 8.82 -2.55
CA SER A 73 -9.72 9.32 -1.32
C SER A 73 -10.97 8.54 -0.89
N GLY A 74 -11.61 7.82 -1.81
CA GLY A 74 -12.75 6.94 -1.53
C GLY A 74 -12.38 5.52 -1.12
N ASP A 75 -11.13 5.11 -1.29
CA ASP A 75 -10.66 3.74 -1.04
C ASP A 75 -10.26 3.49 0.43
N GLY A 76 -10.28 4.53 1.25
CA GLY A 76 -9.98 4.46 2.67
C GLY A 76 -8.55 4.84 3.03
N SER A 77 -8.23 4.69 4.31
CA SER A 77 -6.90 5.00 4.82
C SER A 77 -5.86 3.96 4.39
N MET A 78 -4.57 4.31 4.45
CA MET A 78 -3.51 3.33 4.22
C MET A 78 -3.69 2.06 5.05
N VAL A 79 -4.14 2.19 6.31
CA VAL A 79 -4.39 1.04 7.18
C VAL A 79 -5.54 0.18 6.67
N ASP A 80 -6.62 0.81 6.21
CA ASP A 80 -7.78 0.08 5.67
C ASP A 80 -7.40 -0.67 4.39
N VAL A 81 -6.62 -0.05 3.51
CA VAL A 81 -6.16 -0.66 2.26
C VAL A 81 -5.28 -1.89 2.56
N TRP A 82 -4.33 -1.81 3.49
CA TRP A 82 -3.52 -2.97 3.89
C TRP A 82 -4.38 -4.09 4.47
N ARG A 83 -5.29 -3.75 5.39
CA ARG A 83 -6.19 -4.74 5.99
C ARG A 83 -7.13 -5.38 4.98
N TYR A 84 -7.72 -4.58 4.09
CA TYR A 84 -8.57 -5.10 3.03
C TYR A 84 -7.82 -6.10 2.15
N SER A 85 -6.58 -5.80 1.81
CA SER A 85 -5.74 -6.66 0.96
C SER A 85 -5.46 -8.02 1.61
N ILE A 86 -5.26 -8.04 2.92
CA ILE A 86 -5.02 -9.27 3.70
C ILE A 86 -6.34 -10.00 3.98
N ASP A 87 -7.31 -9.28 4.58
CA ASP A 87 -8.50 -9.89 5.19
C ASP A 87 -9.57 -10.25 4.14
N ALA A 88 -9.79 -9.38 3.17
CA ALA A 88 -10.82 -9.55 2.15
C ALA A 88 -10.25 -9.96 0.79
N GLY A 89 -9.20 -9.30 0.32
CA GLY A 89 -8.55 -9.60 -0.95
C GLY A 89 -7.76 -10.90 -0.94
N ALA A 90 -7.37 -11.36 0.24
CA ALA A 90 -6.55 -12.56 0.44
C ALA A 90 -5.32 -12.58 -0.48
N LEU A 91 -4.65 -11.42 -0.60
CA LEU A 91 -3.48 -11.25 -1.45
C LEU A 91 -2.23 -11.86 -0.81
N ASP A 92 -1.28 -12.27 -1.63
CA ASP A 92 0.04 -12.74 -1.20
C ASP A 92 1.05 -11.59 -1.14
N PHE A 93 0.84 -10.55 -1.94
CA PHE A 93 1.68 -9.35 -1.92
C PHE A 93 0.91 -8.11 -2.35
N MET A 94 1.36 -6.94 -1.92
CA MET A 94 0.80 -5.67 -2.35
C MET A 94 1.80 -4.53 -2.24
N GLU A 95 1.54 -3.48 -3.00
CA GLU A 95 2.19 -2.20 -2.95
C GLU A 95 1.17 -1.06 -2.88
N ILE A 96 1.43 -0.06 -2.05
CA ILE A 96 0.73 1.22 -2.11
C ILE A 96 1.52 2.14 -3.04
N THR A 97 0.84 2.68 -4.04
CA THR A 97 1.42 3.53 -5.09
C THR A 97 0.72 4.88 -5.18
N ASP A 98 0.61 5.56 -4.05
CA ASP A 98 0.05 6.90 -4.05
C ASP A 98 0.86 7.85 -4.93
N HIS A 99 0.18 8.81 -5.56
CA HIS A 99 0.80 9.79 -6.43
C HIS A 99 1.86 10.63 -5.72
N ASN A 100 3.01 10.81 -6.37
CA ASN A 100 4.11 11.64 -5.86
C ASN A 100 4.00 13.13 -6.23
N GLN A 101 2.83 13.60 -6.66
CA GLN A 101 2.65 14.97 -7.15
C GLN A 101 2.63 16.04 -6.06
N ARG A 102 2.47 15.66 -4.81
CA ARG A 102 2.51 16.62 -3.71
C ARG A 102 3.90 17.19 -3.53
N THR A 103 3.99 18.50 -3.57
CA THR A 103 5.21 19.26 -3.24
C THR A 103 5.01 19.94 -1.91
N GLY A 104 6.02 19.86 -1.03
CA GLY A 104 5.98 20.55 0.27
C GLY A 104 6.41 19.67 1.44
N PRO A 105 6.39 20.20 2.67
CA PRO A 105 6.83 19.49 3.87
C PRO A 105 6.03 18.22 4.15
N ASP A 106 4.80 18.16 3.69
CA ASP A 106 3.93 16.98 3.87
C ASP A 106 4.39 15.76 3.07
N LEU A 107 5.12 15.94 1.97
CA LEU A 107 5.59 14.83 1.15
C LEU A 107 6.57 13.92 1.91
N GLU A 108 7.50 14.51 2.64
CA GLU A 108 8.49 13.74 3.43
C GLU A 108 7.80 12.92 4.54
N TYR A 109 6.82 13.51 5.22
CA TYR A 109 6.04 12.82 6.25
C TYR A 109 5.16 11.72 5.66
N VAL A 110 4.44 12.02 4.58
CA VAL A 110 3.59 11.04 3.89
C VAL A 110 4.42 9.86 3.40
N TRP A 111 5.55 10.13 2.78
CA TRP A 111 6.46 9.08 2.30
C TRP A 111 7.04 8.24 3.45
N TRP A 112 7.44 8.90 4.54
CA TRP A 112 7.85 8.19 5.75
C TRP A 112 6.73 7.30 6.30
N ARG A 113 5.50 7.79 6.36
CA ARG A 113 4.32 7.06 6.82
C ARG A 113 4.03 5.85 5.92
N THR A 114 4.08 6.02 4.61
CA THR A 114 3.92 4.93 3.64
C THR A 114 4.92 3.83 3.90
N GLN A 115 6.21 4.15 4.00
CA GLN A 115 7.25 3.17 4.28
C GLN A 115 7.07 2.50 5.65
N LYS A 116 6.67 3.27 6.66
CA LYS A 116 6.44 2.74 8.00
C LYS A 116 5.32 1.72 8.02
N LEU A 117 4.20 1.98 7.35
CA LEU A 117 3.08 1.05 7.28
C LEU A 117 3.40 -0.15 6.39
N THR A 118 4.15 0.03 5.32
CA THR A 118 4.69 -1.07 4.51
C THR A 118 5.47 -2.07 5.37
N ASP A 119 6.35 -1.59 6.27
CA ASP A 119 7.06 -2.45 7.22
C ASP A 119 6.11 -3.14 8.23
N VAL A 120 5.13 -2.40 8.75
CA VAL A 120 4.21 -2.93 9.78
C VAL A 120 3.40 -4.12 9.24
N TYR A 121 3.02 -4.07 7.97
CA TYR A 121 2.24 -5.14 7.35
C TYR A 121 3.08 -6.21 6.65
N HIS A 122 4.40 -6.07 6.62
CA HIS A 122 5.30 -7.08 6.04
C HIS A 122 5.36 -8.33 6.91
N ASN A 123 4.81 -9.43 6.44
CA ASN A 123 4.71 -10.69 7.20
C ASN A 123 5.06 -11.91 6.32
N PRO A 124 6.31 -12.05 5.87
CA PRO A 124 6.70 -13.21 5.07
C PRO A 124 6.63 -14.51 5.90
N PRO A 125 6.28 -15.66 5.32
CA PRO A 125 5.95 -15.84 3.90
C PRO A 125 4.48 -15.60 3.55
N HIS A 126 3.66 -15.10 4.49
CA HIS A 126 2.21 -15.02 4.35
C HIS A 126 1.76 -13.81 3.53
N PHE A 127 2.42 -12.68 3.72
CA PHE A 127 2.12 -11.45 2.99
C PHE A 127 3.38 -10.62 2.77
N ILE A 128 3.68 -10.30 1.52
CA ILE A 128 4.85 -9.53 1.12
C ILE A 128 4.41 -8.11 0.74
N THR A 129 4.99 -7.13 1.39
CA THR A 129 4.78 -5.73 1.03
C THR A 129 5.95 -5.20 0.22
N LEU A 130 5.65 -4.36 -0.76
CA LEU A 130 6.64 -3.64 -1.56
C LEU A 130 6.55 -2.15 -1.27
N PHE A 131 7.67 -1.46 -1.39
CA PHE A 131 7.75 -0.01 -1.20
C PHE A 131 7.62 0.68 -2.55
N GLY A 132 6.65 1.55 -2.70
CA GLY A 132 6.47 2.22 -3.96
C GLY A 132 5.68 3.51 -3.93
N TYR A 133 5.62 4.11 -5.09
CA TYR A 133 4.82 5.29 -5.36
C TYR A 133 4.50 5.35 -6.84
N GLU A 134 3.43 6.04 -7.20
CA GLU A 134 3.15 6.35 -8.59
C GLU A 134 3.74 7.69 -8.97
N ARG A 135 4.62 7.65 -9.98
CA ARG A 135 5.13 8.85 -10.62
C ARG A 135 4.17 9.28 -11.73
N SER A 136 3.46 10.35 -11.48
CA SER A 136 2.31 10.76 -12.28
C SER A 136 2.64 11.91 -13.19
N LEU A 137 2.94 11.60 -14.42
CA LEU A 137 3.23 12.57 -15.47
C LEU A 137 2.11 12.58 -16.51
N GLY A 138 1.83 13.77 -17.05
CA GLY A 138 0.94 13.90 -18.17
C GLY A 138 1.51 13.31 -19.46
N PHE A 139 0.68 13.28 -20.52
CA PHE A 139 1.11 12.92 -21.85
C PHE A 139 2.32 13.79 -22.29
N PRO A 140 3.33 13.24 -22.99
CA PRO A 140 3.47 11.86 -23.47
C PRO A 140 4.14 10.89 -22.48
N ASN A 141 4.54 11.34 -21.31
CA ASN A 141 5.31 10.54 -20.35
C ASN A 141 4.49 9.47 -19.63
N GLY A 142 3.25 9.78 -19.26
CA GLY A 142 2.33 8.86 -18.57
C GLY A 142 2.73 8.51 -17.12
N HIS A 143 1.86 7.78 -16.45
CA HIS A 143 2.06 7.32 -15.09
C HIS A 143 2.95 6.07 -15.04
N ARG A 144 3.70 5.90 -13.95
CA ARG A 144 4.57 4.74 -13.72
C ARG A 144 4.63 4.40 -12.25
N ASN A 145 4.39 3.16 -11.92
CA ASN A 145 4.65 2.65 -10.58
C ASN A 145 6.14 2.35 -10.43
N ILE A 146 6.72 2.85 -9.36
CA ILE A 146 8.12 2.65 -8.98
C ILE A 146 8.13 1.74 -7.78
N LEU A 147 8.65 0.53 -7.96
CA LEU A 147 8.66 -0.53 -6.97
C LEU A 147 10.05 -0.77 -6.42
N ASN A 148 10.14 -0.94 -5.12
CA ASN A 148 11.36 -1.32 -4.44
C ASN A 148 11.10 -2.40 -3.39
N ALA A 149 12.03 -3.35 -3.29
CA ALA A 149 11.98 -4.39 -2.27
C ALA A 149 12.51 -3.95 -0.91
N LYS A 150 13.17 -2.81 -0.83
CA LYS A 150 13.83 -2.31 0.38
C LYS A 150 13.37 -0.92 0.75
N ARG A 151 13.23 -0.69 2.05
CA ARG A 151 12.99 0.63 2.61
C ARG A 151 14.18 1.58 2.40
N GLY A 152 13.91 2.88 2.48
CA GLY A 152 14.94 3.92 2.59
C GLY A 152 15.27 4.64 1.29
N PHE A 153 14.66 4.27 0.17
CA PHE A 153 14.78 5.09 -1.03
C PHE A 153 13.88 6.34 -0.94
N ARG A 154 14.21 7.37 -1.69
CA ARG A 154 13.42 8.58 -1.80
C ARG A 154 12.66 8.61 -3.10
N THR A 155 11.47 9.20 -3.07
CA THR A 155 10.75 9.49 -4.31
C THR A 155 11.58 10.41 -5.20
N PHE A 156 11.67 10.11 -6.48
CA PHE A 156 12.36 10.97 -7.42
C PHE A 156 11.46 12.14 -7.81
N PRO A 157 11.85 13.39 -7.53
CA PRO A 157 11.03 14.55 -7.86
C PRO A 157 10.87 14.70 -9.37
N MET A 158 9.76 15.29 -9.79
CA MET A 158 9.58 15.65 -11.21
C MET A 158 10.60 16.71 -11.60
N THR A 159 11.31 16.46 -12.71
CA THR A 159 12.28 17.42 -13.22
C THR A 159 11.56 18.58 -13.88
N LYS A 160 11.89 19.79 -13.44
CA LYS A 160 11.31 21.00 -14.01
C LYS A 160 11.87 21.26 -15.40
N ASN A 161 10.99 21.68 -16.30
CA ASN A 161 11.43 22.19 -17.59
C ASN A 161 12.31 23.45 -17.36
N PRO A 162 13.45 23.62 -18.06
CA PRO A 162 14.28 24.80 -17.97
C PRO A 162 13.54 26.13 -18.20
N THR A 163 12.43 26.13 -18.92
CA THR A 163 11.55 27.28 -19.13
C THR A 163 10.70 27.61 -17.89
N GLY A 164 10.74 26.79 -16.84
CA GLY A 164 9.95 26.95 -15.63
C GLY A 164 8.49 26.55 -15.75
N ARG A 165 8.06 26.04 -16.90
CA ARG A 165 6.69 25.58 -17.15
C ARG A 165 6.67 24.08 -17.42
N GLY A 166 5.90 23.35 -16.59
CA GLY A 166 5.70 21.93 -16.75
C GLY A 166 6.91 21.06 -16.39
N VAL A 167 6.87 19.83 -16.81
CA VAL A 167 7.89 18.81 -16.59
C VAL A 167 8.85 18.75 -17.77
N ALA A 168 10.13 18.48 -17.54
CA ALA A 168 11.13 18.36 -18.60
C ALA A 168 10.80 17.19 -19.55
N ASP A 169 11.05 17.36 -20.83
CA ASP A 169 10.78 16.35 -21.87
C ASP A 169 11.58 15.06 -21.67
N ASP A 170 12.75 15.15 -21.03
CA ASP A 170 13.61 14.00 -20.71
C ASP A 170 13.42 13.44 -19.30
N ASP A 171 12.38 13.88 -18.57
CA ASP A 171 12.12 13.49 -17.18
C ASP A 171 12.14 11.96 -16.97
N THR A 172 11.51 11.21 -17.86
CA THR A 172 11.51 9.75 -17.79
C THR A 172 12.92 9.15 -17.92
N LYS A 173 13.77 9.73 -18.77
CA LYS A 173 15.16 9.29 -18.91
C LYS A 173 15.96 9.59 -17.64
N GLN A 174 15.69 10.72 -16.99
CA GLN A 174 16.30 11.09 -15.72
C GLN A 174 15.86 10.16 -14.59
N LEU A 175 14.57 9.80 -14.53
CA LEU A 175 14.06 8.77 -13.62
C LEU A 175 14.85 7.47 -13.78
N TYR A 176 14.94 6.92 -14.99
CA TYR A 176 15.65 5.66 -15.23
C TYR A 176 17.14 5.73 -14.88
N ARG A 177 17.80 6.85 -15.10
CA ARG A 177 19.21 7.06 -14.68
C ARG A 177 19.30 7.01 -13.15
N ASN A 178 18.38 7.68 -12.45
CA ASN A 178 18.34 7.69 -10.99
C ASN A 178 18.14 6.28 -10.43
N GLU A 179 17.16 5.54 -10.94
CA GLU A 179 16.88 4.18 -10.46
C GLU A 179 18.05 3.22 -10.74
N ARG A 180 18.73 3.34 -11.87
CA ARG A 180 19.94 2.54 -12.15
C ARG A 180 21.08 2.85 -11.18
N SER A 181 21.33 4.13 -10.87
CA SER A 181 22.40 4.53 -9.96
C SER A 181 22.19 4.09 -8.51
N ARG A 182 20.96 3.76 -8.12
CA ARG A 182 20.62 3.25 -6.78
C ARG A 182 20.81 1.74 -6.65
N ASN A 183 20.80 1.02 -7.77
CA ASN A 183 20.91 -0.43 -7.81
C ASN A 183 22.30 -0.92 -8.23
N SER A 184 23.25 0.00 -8.41
CA SER A 184 24.67 -0.25 -8.63
C SER A 184 25.48 0.00 -7.35
#